data_a8569b08d6176a7bc676dedb680102d4
#
_entry.id   a8569b08d6176a7bc676dedb680102d4
#
_cell.length_a   1.000
_cell.length_b   1.000
_cell.length_c   1.000
_cell.angle_alpha   90.00
_cell.angle_beta   90.00
_cell.angle_gamma   90.00
#
_symmetry.space_group_name_H-M   'P 1'
#
loop_
_entity.id
_entity.type
_entity.pdbx_description
1 polymer ?
#
loop_
_entity_poly.entity_id
_entity_poly.type
_entity_poly.pdbx_seq_one_letter_code
_entity_poly.pdbx_strand_id
1 'polypeptide(L)'
;MIDGRNTAEVFLANMNYALVGAAVVTQEYIDGIQNDYLMEVMTKYPDRFFVCGMCEFRKPGFYNQAVELIDKGFKAIKIPGHRLQLKDGRVMLNSDEMMRMFHLMEDKGVILSIDMAEGDLQVGEMEEIISECPYLKIAIGHFGMVTKPDWKKQIMLARHKNVMIESGGITWLFNDEFYPFRSAVRAINEAADLVGFEKLMWGSDYPRTITAITYKMSYDFVIKSKELEERSKKLFLGENAKAFYGFKNLPELPYIKNMSE
;
A
#
# COMPACT_ATOMS: atom_id res chain seq x y z
N MET A 1 -30.13 7.25 6.17
CA MET A 1 -28.88 7.29 5.38
C MET A 1 -27.78 6.79 6.30
N ILE A 2 -27.16 5.67 5.98
CA ILE A 2 -26.04 5.14 6.79
C ILE A 2 -24.88 6.12 6.60
N ASP A 3 -24.33 6.63 7.70
CA ASP A 3 -23.13 7.45 7.65
C ASP A 3 -21.97 6.60 7.13
N GLY A 4 -21.54 6.84 5.89
CA GLY A 4 -20.48 6.08 5.21
C GLY A 4 -19.07 6.41 5.66
N ARG A 5 -18.89 7.14 6.77
CA ARG A 5 -17.57 7.48 7.29
C ARG A 5 -16.85 6.24 7.81
N ASN A 6 -15.65 6.01 7.28
CA ASN A 6 -14.76 4.94 7.74
C ASN A 6 -13.68 5.54 8.65
N THR A 7 -14.04 5.80 9.91
CA THR A 7 -13.09 6.31 10.91
C THR A 7 -12.08 5.24 11.33
N ALA A 8 -11.00 5.66 11.97
CA ALA A 8 -10.00 4.75 12.53
C ALA A 8 -10.62 3.72 13.48
N GLU A 9 -11.63 4.11 14.28
CA GLU A 9 -12.32 3.21 15.21
C GLU A 9 -13.13 2.13 14.48
N VAL A 10 -13.81 2.48 13.39
CA VAL A 10 -14.54 1.53 12.54
C VAL A 10 -13.56 0.55 11.89
N PHE A 11 -12.43 1.06 11.41
CA PHE A 11 -11.38 0.21 10.84
C PHE A 11 -10.76 -0.70 11.89
N LEU A 12 -10.46 -0.20 13.10
CA LEU A 12 -9.96 -1.01 14.21
C LEU A 12 -10.90 -2.15 14.58
N ALA A 13 -12.22 -1.92 14.56
CA ALA A 13 -13.19 -2.99 14.80
C ALA A 13 -13.10 -4.10 13.74
N ASN A 14 -12.98 -3.73 12.45
CA ASN A 14 -12.78 -4.70 11.37
C ASN A 14 -11.43 -5.45 11.51
N MET A 15 -10.35 -4.73 11.83
CA MET A 15 -9.02 -5.31 12.05
C MET A 15 -9.03 -6.30 13.22
N ASN A 16 -9.63 -5.92 14.35
CA ASN A 16 -9.70 -6.77 15.54
C ASN A 16 -10.49 -8.06 15.24
N TYR A 17 -11.65 -7.94 14.59
CA TYR A 17 -12.44 -9.12 14.18
C TYR A 17 -11.66 -10.04 13.22
N ALA A 18 -10.87 -9.46 12.33
CA ALA A 18 -10.06 -10.18 11.35
C ALA A 18 -8.66 -10.56 11.87
N LEU A 19 -8.33 -10.32 13.14
CA LEU A 19 -7.03 -10.58 13.75
C LEU A 19 -5.84 -9.90 13.02
N VAL A 20 -6.09 -8.71 12.46
CA VAL A 20 -5.06 -7.87 11.85
C VAL A 20 -4.48 -6.90 12.88
N GLY A 21 -3.21 -7.09 13.25
CA GLY A 21 -2.55 -6.36 14.34
C GLY A 21 -2.31 -4.90 14.04
N ALA A 22 -1.90 -4.55 12.82
CA ALA A 22 -1.64 -3.18 12.41
C ALA A 22 -1.91 -2.97 10.92
N ALA A 23 -2.01 -1.71 10.50
CA ALA A 23 -2.19 -1.33 9.11
C ALA A 23 -1.35 -0.12 8.73
N VAL A 24 -0.91 -0.08 7.47
CA VAL A 24 -0.42 1.13 6.81
C VAL A 24 -1.61 1.85 6.20
N VAL A 25 -1.79 3.12 6.55
CA VAL A 25 -2.91 3.94 6.10
C VAL A 25 -2.43 4.93 5.06
N THR A 26 -2.99 4.83 3.87
CA THR A 26 -2.71 5.72 2.73
C THR A 26 -3.89 6.65 2.48
N GLN A 27 -3.67 7.66 1.65
CA GLN A 27 -4.67 8.65 1.25
C GLN A 27 -4.86 8.62 -0.27
N GLU A 28 -6.00 9.11 -0.71
CA GLU A 28 -6.31 9.32 -2.13
C GLU A 28 -7.02 10.68 -2.32
N TYR A 29 -6.85 11.31 -3.48
CA TYR A 29 -7.47 12.60 -3.77
C TYR A 29 -9.01 12.59 -3.78
N ILE A 30 -9.62 11.41 -3.92
CA ILE A 30 -11.09 11.27 -3.88
C ILE A 30 -11.66 11.79 -2.55
N ASP A 31 -10.98 11.48 -1.45
CA ASP A 31 -11.42 11.85 -0.10
C ASP A 31 -10.80 13.19 0.37
N GLY A 32 -9.96 13.79 -0.48
CA GLY A 32 -9.15 14.95 -0.14
C GLY A 32 -7.94 14.63 0.73
N ILE A 33 -7.13 15.64 0.99
CA ILE A 33 -5.93 15.51 1.84
C ILE A 33 -6.35 15.56 3.30
N GLN A 34 -6.06 14.52 4.06
CA GLN A 34 -6.49 14.32 5.45
C GLN A 34 -5.31 14.22 6.45
N ASN A 35 -4.24 14.93 6.19
CA ASN A 35 -3.00 14.85 6.99
C ASN A 35 -3.24 15.13 8.48
N ASP A 36 -4.06 16.12 8.82
CA ASP A 36 -4.31 16.49 10.23
C ASP A 36 -5.06 15.36 10.97
N TYR A 37 -6.09 14.78 10.34
CA TYR A 37 -6.80 13.63 10.90
C TYR A 37 -5.87 12.42 11.06
N LEU A 38 -5.02 12.13 10.06
CA LEU A 38 -4.08 11.01 10.16
C LEU A 38 -3.00 11.24 11.22
N MET A 39 -2.62 12.49 11.49
CA MET A 39 -1.74 12.83 12.61
C MET A 39 -2.41 12.50 13.95
N GLU A 40 -3.70 12.81 14.12
CA GLU A 40 -4.47 12.43 15.31
C GLU A 40 -4.53 10.90 15.46
N VAL A 41 -4.80 10.18 14.37
CA VAL A 41 -4.83 8.70 14.34
C VAL A 41 -3.49 8.11 14.75
N MET A 42 -2.38 8.60 14.18
CA MET A 42 -1.02 8.15 14.51
C MET A 42 -0.70 8.38 15.99
N THR A 43 -1.10 9.53 16.54
CA THR A 43 -0.87 9.87 17.95
C THR A 43 -1.71 9.00 18.90
N LYS A 44 -2.97 8.72 18.51
CA LYS A 44 -3.91 7.96 19.35
C LYS A 44 -3.65 6.45 19.32
N TYR A 45 -3.17 5.94 18.18
CA TYR A 45 -3.01 4.49 17.95
C TYR A 45 -1.63 4.15 17.34
N PRO A 46 -0.51 4.51 18.01
CA PRO A 46 0.84 4.43 17.41
C PRO A 46 1.29 3.01 17.07
N ASP A 47 0.81 2.00 17.79
CA ASP A 47 1.16 0.59 17.55
C ASP A 47 0.21 -0.11 16.56
N ARG A 48 -0.85 0.60 16.12
CA ARG A 48 -1.87 0.06 15.24
C ARG A 48 -1.82 0.64 13.83
N PHE A 49 -1.44 1.90 13.69
CA PHE A 49 -1.46 2.60 12.42
C PHE A 49 -0.12 3.24 12.09
N PHE A 50 0.41 2.88 10.94
CA PHE A 50 1.49 3.60 10.29
C PHE A 50 0.85 4.46 9.19
N VAL A 51 0.92 5.79 9.30
CA VAL A 51 0.20 6.69 8.41
C VAL A 51 1.11 7.32 7.37
N CYS A 52 0.63 7.44 6.13
CA CYS A 52 1.30 8.14 5.04
C CYS A 52 0.71 9.54 4.88
N GLY A 53 1.55 10.58 4.92
CA GLY A 53 1.16 11.93 4.51
C GLY A 53 0.97 12.03 3.00
N MET A 54 0.24 13.04 2.54
CA MET A 54 0.05 13.31 1.10
C MET A 54 0.14 14.80 0.80
N CYS A 55 0.74 15.15 -0.33
CA CYS A 55 0.83 16.51 -0.84
C CYS A 55 -0.12 16.72 -2.03
N GLU A 56 -0.39 17.98 -2.39
CA GLU A 56 -1.08 18.31 -3.63
C GLU A 56 -0.07 18.39 -4.79
N PHE A 57 0.34 17.21 -5.27
CA PHE A 57 1.39 17.06 -6.30
C PHE A 57 1.05 17.69 -7.65
N ARG A 58 -0.21 18.02 -7.91
CA ARG A 58 -0.65 18.66 -9.16
C ARG A 58 -0.50 20.17 -9.15
N LYS A 59 0.05 20.74 -8.05
CA LYS A 59 0.31 22.17 -7.90
C LYS A 59 1.77 22.41 -7.55
N PRO A 60 2.38 23.51 -8.00
CA PRO A 60 3.73 23.87 -7.59
C PRO A 60 3.85 24.03 -6.07
N GLY A 61 5.04 23.74 -5.52
CA GLY A 61 5.33 23.93 -4.10
C GLY A 61 5.01 22.74 -3.21
N PHE A 62 4.70 21.58 -3.77
CA PHE A 62 4.48 20.36 -2.99
C PHE A 62 5.76 19.89 -2.25
N TYR A 63 6.95 20.28 -2.72
CA TYR A 63 8.19 20.04 -1.99
C TYR A 63 8.15 20.62 -0.57
N ASN A 64 7.70 21.87 -0.43
CA ASN A 64 7.59 22.50 0.90
C ASN A 64 6.52 21.80 1.76
N GLN A 65 5.41 21.34 1.17
CA GLN A 65 4.43 20.52 1.88
C GLN A 65 5.06 19.21 2.39
N ALA A 66 5.91 18.56 1.58
CA ALA A 66 6.62 17.35 2.00
C ALA A 66 7.57 17.63 3.17
N VAL A 67 8.33 18.74 3.14
CA VAL A 67 9.16 19.18 4.26
C VAL A 67 8.32 19.33 5.54
N GLU A 68 7.20 20.03 5.47
CA GLU A 68 6.31 20.24 6.62
C GLU A 68 5.75 18.91 7.17
N LEU A 69 5.38 17.97 6.31
CA LEU A 69 4.90 16.65 6.73
C LEU A 69 5.99 15.85 7.45
N ILE A 70 7.21 15.88 6.92
CA ILE A 70 8.37 15.20 7.53
C ILE A 70 8.68 15.82 8.90
N ASP A 71 8.67 17.14 9.00
CA ASP A 71 8.90 17.87 10.25
C ASP A 71 7.80 17.61 11.29
N LYS A 72 6.54 17.43 10.86
CA LYS A 72 5.43 16.97 11.71
C LYS A 72 5.55 15.52 12.17
N GLY A 73 6.47 14.73 11.60
CA GLY A 73 6.76 13.36 12.02
C GLY A 73 6.20 12.25 11.13
N PHE A 74 5.63 12.56 9.96
CA PHE A 74 5.27 11.52 8.99
C PHE A 74 6.52 10.76 8.53
N LYS A 75 6.42 9.43 8.52
CA LYS A 75 7.50 8.53 8.13
C LYS A 75 7.30 7.92 6.75
N ALA A 76 6.22 8.26 6.08
CA ALA A 76 5.95 7.94 4.69
C ALA A 76 5.15 9.05 4.01
N ILE A 77 5.36 9.19 2.71
CA ILE A 77 4.55 10.04 1.83
C ILE A 77 3.89 9.14 0.78
N LYS A 78 2.57 9.33 0.60
CA LYS A 78 1.78 8.66 -0.43
C LYS A 78 1.71 9.52 -1.67
N ILE A 79 1.99 8.92 -2.83
CA ILE A 79 1.76 9.52 -4.15
C ILE A 79 0.72 8.69 -4.90
N PRO A 80 -0.47 9.24 -5.19
CA PRO A 80 -1.42 8.62 -6.12
C PRO A 80 -0.98 8.88 -7.57
N GLY A 81 0.04 8.15 -8.04
CA GLY A 81 0.71 8.38 -9.34
C GLY A 81 -0.24 8.30 -10.53
N HIS A 82 -1.28 7.45 -10.44
CA HIS A 82 -2.34 7.38 -11.44
C HIS A 82 -3.27 8.61 -11.49
N ARG A 83 -3.18 9.53 -10.51
CA ARG A 83 -3.99 10.77 -10.39
C ARG A 83 -3.21 12.04 -10.69
N LEU A 84 -2.05 11.95 -11.28
CA LEU A 84 -1.17 13.09 -11.56
C LEU A 84 -1.50 13.82 -12.87
N GLN A 85 -2.67 13.58 -13.48
CA GLN A 85 -3.12 14.27 -14.68
C GLN A 85 -3.37 15.76 -14.40
N LEU A 86 -2.96 16.57 -15.35
CA LEU A 86 -3.24 18.01 -15.43
C LEU A 86 -4.21 18.25 -16.58
N LYS A 87 -4.67 19.50 -16.74
CA LYS A 87 -5.46 19.90 -17.90
C LYS A 87 -4.72 19.60 -19.23
N ASP A 88 -3.42 19.87 -19.22
CA ASP A 88 -2.55 19.68 -20.37
C ASP A 88 -1.35 18.81 -19.94
N GLY A 89 -1.49 17.48 -20.06
CA GLY A 89 -0.45 16.52 -19.70
C GLY A 89 -0.57 15.93 -18.30
N ARG A 90 0.57 15.63 -17.66
CA ARG A 90 0.65 15.12 -16.29
C ARG A 90 1.92 15.57 -15.59
N VAL A 91 1.93 15.48 -14.26
CA VAL A 91 3.17 15.59 -13.49
C VAL A 91 4.00 14.32 -13.70
N MET A 92 5.24 14.50 -14.15
CA MET A 92 6.20 13.40 -14.29
C MET A 92 6.79 13.06 -12.92
N LEU A 93 6.89 11.75 -12.62
CA LEU A 93 7.48 11.29 -11.34
C LEU A 93 8.96 11.67 -11.22
N ASN A 94 9.67 11.76 -12.34
CA ASN A 94 11.09 12.17 -12.40
C ASN A 94 11.29 13.67 -12.67
N SER A 95 10.26 14.52 -12.46
CA SER A 95 10.43 15.97 -12.54
C SER A 95 11.36 16.50 -11.45
N ASP A 96 12.02 17.64 -11.70
CA ASP A 96 13.01 18.23 -10.78
C ASP A 96 12.48 18.38 -9.34
N GLU A 97 11.21 18.85 -9.19
CA GLU A 97 10.60 19.03 -7.87
C GLU A 97 10.33 17.68 -7.18
N MET A 98 9.90 16.64 -7.93
CA MET A 98 9.75 15.28 -7.42
C MET A 98 11.09 14.70 -7.00
N MET A 99 12.12 14.79 -7.85
CA MET A 99 13.45 14.25 -7.54
C MET A 99 14.05 14.90 -6.29
N ARG A 100 13.92 16.23 -6.14
CA ARG A 100 14.34 16.91 -4.90
C ARG A 100 13.63 16.36 -3.67
N MET A 101 12.34 16.07 -3.78
CA MET A 101 11.55 15.47 -2.69
C MET A 101 12.03 14.05 -2.40
N PHE A 102 12.31 13.22 -3.40
CA PHE A 102 12.80 11.86 -3.19
C PHE A 102 14.17 11.83 -2.53
N HIS A 103 15.09 12.68 -2.91
CA HIS A 103 16.38 12.84 -2.21
C HIS A 103 16.18 13.24 -0.74
N LEU A 104 15.28 14.18 -0.46
CA LEU A 104 14.94 14.55 0.93
C LEU A 104 14.36 13.36 1.70
N MET A 105 13.44 12.62 1.08
CA MET A 105 12.85 11.44 1.71
C MET A 105 13.89 10.35 1.99
N GLU A 106 14.81 10.11 1.07
CA GLU A 106 15.92 9.18 1.25
C GLU A 106 16.81 9.60 2.43
N ASP A 107 17.25 10.86 2.44
CA ASP A 107 18.11 11.43 3.50
C ASP A 107 17.44 11.35 4.90
N LYS A 108 16.12 11.51 4.96
CA LYS A 108 15.34 11.45 6.21
C LYS A 108 14.83 10.04 6.55
N GLY A 109 15.07 9.05 5.71
CA GLY A 109 14.56 7.69 5.87
C GLY A 109 13.04 7.60 5.79
N VAL A 110 12.41 8.48 5.01
CA VAL A 110 10.95 8.52 4.77
C VAL A 110 10.61 7.59 3.62
N ILE A 111 9.59 6.77 3.80
CA ILE A 111 9.17 5.76 2.82
C ILE A 111 8.30 6.40 1.73
N LEU A 112 8.53 6.04 0.47
CA LEU A 112 7.62 6.33 -0.62
C LEU A 112 6.57 5.21 -0.71
N SER A 113 5.29 5.57 -0.57
CA SER A 113 4.15 4.72 -0.94
C SER A 113 3.54 5.28 -2.23
N ILE A 114 3.42 4.48 -3.28
CA ILE A 114 2.95 4.96 -4.58
C ILE A 114 1.99 3.98 -5.24
N ASP A 115 0.89 4.50 -5.79
CA ASP A 115 0.06 3.79 -6.75
C ASP A 115 0.41 4.29 -8.14
N MET A 116 1.05 3.44 -8.92
CA MET A 116 1.44 3.80 -10.28
C MET A 116 0.23 3.77 -11.23
N ALA A 117 0.34 4.46 -12.36
CA ALA A 117 -0.62 4.34 -13.45
C ALA A 117 -0.61 2.91 -14.02
N GLU A 118 -1.72 2.51 -14.65
CA GLU A 118 -1.86 1.18 -15.26
C GLU A 118 -0.77 0.94 -16.32
N GLY A 119 -0.32 -0.32 -16.41
CA GLY A 119 0.68 -0.75 -17.39
C GLY A 119 2.08 -0.23 -17.08
N ASP A 120 2.80 0.19 -18.11
CA ASP A 120 4.21 0.57 -18.01
C ASP A 120 4.49 2.07 -18.11
N LEU A 121 3.44 2.89 -18.14
CA LEU A 121 3.53 4.34 -18.39
C LEU A 121 4.55 5.06 -17.47
N GLN A 122 4.66 4.63 -16.22
CA GLN A 122 5.52 5.26 -15.21
C GLN A 122 6.73 4.39 -14.82
N VAL A 123 6.89 3.22 -15.44
CA VAL A 123 7.97 2.28 -15.09
C VAL A 123 9.34 2.90 -15.34
N GLY A 124 9.54 3.54 -16.50
CA GLY A 124 10.82 4.19 -16.82
C GLY A 124 11.17 5.33 -15.84
N GLU A 125 10.18 6.14 -15.46
CA GLU A 125 10.38 7.19 -14.45
C GLU A 125 10.75 6.60 -13.08
N MET A 126 10.10 5.49 -12.69
CA MET A 126 10.39 4.82 -11.43
C MET A 126 11.79 4.17 -11.43
N GLU A 127 12.23 3.60 -12.54
CA GLU A 127 13.61 3.08 -12.67
C GLU A 127 14.65 4.20 -12.48
N GLU A 128 14.40 5.39 -13.02
CA GLU A 128 15.27 6.55 -12.82
C GLU A 128 15.31 6.97 -11.35
N ILE A 129 14.15 7.06 -10.69
CA ILE A 129 14.05 7.38 -9.26
C ILE A 129 14.81 6.35 -8.41
N ILE A 130 14.64 5.05 -8.70
CA ILE A 130 15.31 3.98 -7.96
C ILE A 130 16.84 4.06 -8.15
N SER A 131 17.28 4.42 -9.35
CA SER A 131 18.71 4.58 -9.66
C SER A 131 19.35 5.77 -8.93
N GLU A 132 18.64 6.91 -8.89
CA GLU A 132 19.10 8.15 -8.26
C GLU A 132 18.96 8.13 -6.73
N CYS A 133 17.99 7.37 -6.20
CA CYS A 133 17.70 7.24 -4.76
C CYS A 133 17.77 5.76 -4.31
N PRO A 134 18.93 5.10 -4.32
CA PRO A 134 19.06 3.65 -4.12
C PRO A 134 18.74 3.19 -2.69
N TYR A 135 18.67 4.10 -1.73
CA TYR A 135 18.30 3.81 -0.33
C TYR A 135 16.87 4.23 0.03
N LEU A 136 16.17 4.94 -0.86
CA LEU A 136 14.77 5.28 -0.69
C LEU A 136 13.93 4.00 -0.65
N LYS A 137 13.28 3.73 0.47
CA LYS A 137 12.35 2.60 0.58
C LYS A 137 11.07 2.92 -0.18
N ILE A 138 10.68 2.04 -1.10
CA ILE A 138 9.53 2.24 -2.00
C ILE A 138 8.56 1.08 -1.85
N ALA A 139 7.28 1.38 -1.60
CA ALA A 139 6.17 0.43 -1.65
C ALA A 139 5.25 0.80 -2.83
N ILE A 140 5.18 -0.08 -3.84
CA ILE A 140 4.30 0.09 -5.00
C ILE A 140 3.00 -0.67 -4.73
N GLY A 141 1.89 0.06 -4.73
CA GLY A 141 0.56 -0.46 -4.44
C GLY A 141 -0.14 -1.12 -5.62
N HIS A 142 -1.29 -1.74 -5.33
CA HIS A 142 -2.23 -2.32 -6.28
C HIS A 142 -1.69 -3.42 -7.20
N PHE A 143 -0.55 -4.04 -6.86
CA PHE A 143 -0.02 -5.21 -7.54
C PHE A 143 0.10 -5.04 -9.07
N GLY A 144 0.50 -3.83 -9.51
CA GLY A 144 0.61 -3.47 -10.92
C GLY A 144 -0.71 -3.50 -11.68
N MET A 145 -1.87 -3.51 -11.00
CA MET A 145 -3.19 -3.71 -11.60
C MET A 145 -3.25 -4.99 -12.43
N VAL A 146 -3.03 -6.13 -11.79
CA VAL A 146 -2.74 -7.46 -12.36
C VAL A 146 -3.70 -7.95 -13.47
N THR A 147 -4.88 -7.38 -13.61
CA THR A 147 -5.81 -7.66 -14.73
C THR A 147 -5.57 -6.80 -15.97
N LYS A 148 -4.57 -5.90 -15.92
CA LYS A 148 -4.23 -4.99 -17.02
C LYS A 148 -2.97 -5.47 -17.75
N PRO A 149 -2.81 -5.10 -19.03
CA PRO A 149 -1.58 -5.38 -19.77
C PRO A 149 -0.34 -4.81 -19.03
N ASP A 150 0.80 -5.43 -19.24
CA ASP A 150 2.11 -4.98 -18.75
C ASP A 150 2.27 -4.88 -17.22
N TRP A 151 1.34 -5.37 -16.41
CA TRP A 151 1.40 -5.33 -14.95
C TRP A 151 2.70 -5.92 -14.38
N LYS A 152 3.26 -6.94 -15.05
CA LYS A 152 4.53 -7.58 -14.64
C LYS A 152 5.72 -6.63 -14.68
N LYS A 153 5.69 -5.59 -15.53
CA LYS A 153 6.75 -4.58 -15.57
C LYS A 153 6.83 -3.79 -14.25
N GLN A 154 5.68 -3.50 -13.61
CA GLN A 154 5.68 -2.88 -12.29
C GLN A 154 6.18 -3.85 -11.21
N ILE A 155 5.80 -5.12 -11.25
CA ILE A 155 6.32 -6.14 -10.32
C ILE A 155 7.84 -6.25 -10.42
N MET A 156 8.38 -6.21 -11.63
CA MET A 156 9.82 -6.31 -11.88
C MET A 156 10.66 -5.20 -11.22
N LEU A 157 10.07 -4.04 -10.90
CA LEU A 157 10.73 -2.99 -10.12
C LEU A 157 11.19 -3.49 -8.73
N ALA A 158 10.49 -4.49 -8.16
CA ALA A 158 10.88 -5.08 -6.88
C ALA A 158 12.13 -5.98 -6.94
N ARG A 159 12.76 -6.16 -8.10
CA ARG A 159 14.12 -6.71 -8.20
C ARG A 159 15.16 -5.80 -7.56
N HIS A 160 14.87 -4.51 -7.47
CA HIS A 160 15.69 -3.58 -6.69
C HIS A 160 15.51 -3.83 -5.19
N LYS A 161 16.61 -3.72 -4.44
CA LYS A 161 16.64 -4.09 -3.02
C LYS A 161 15.67 -3.29 -2.16
N ASN A 162 15.49 -2.03 -2.48
CA ASN A 162 14.73 -1.04 -1.73
C ASN A 162 13.22 -0.98 -2.12
N VAL A 163 12.78 -1.81 -3.06
CA VAL A 163 11.40 -1.81 -3.57
C VAL A 163 10.61 -3.03 -3.08
N MET A 164 9.37 -2.81 -2.68
CA MET A 164 8.37 -3.82 -2.33
C MET A 164 7.10 -3.60 -3.14
N ILE A 165 6.36 -4.68 -3.37
CA ILE A 165 5.04 -4.65 -4.02
C ILE A 165 3.96 -4.94 -2.99
N GLU A 166 2.91 -4.12 -2.97
CA GLU A 166 1.77 -4.26 -2.08
C GLU A 166 0.51 -4.61 -2.89
N SER A 167 -0.27 -5.57 -2.39
CA SER A 167 -1.37 -6.17 -3.16
C SER A 167 -2.71 -5.42 -3.08
N GLY A 168 -2.72 -4.19 -2.58
CA GLY A 168 -3.93 -3.43 -2.27
C GLY A 168 -5.12 -3.75 -3.15
N GLY A 169 -6.14 -4.34 -2.55
CA GLY A 169 -7.37 -4.63 -3.26
C GLY A 169 -7.31 -5.70 -4.35
N ILE A 170 -6.32 -6.59 -4.36
CA ILE A 170 -6.22 -7.66 -5.38
C ILE A 170 -7.54 -8.44 -5.54
N THR A 171 -8.33 -8.57 -4.47
CA THR A 171 -9.62 -9.27 -4.51
C THR A 171 -10.66 -8.56 -5.38
N TRP A 172 -10.70 -7.22 -5.38
CA TRP A 172 -11.68 -6.51 -6.21
C TRP A 172 -11.33 -6.55 -7.71
N LEU A 173 -10.07 -6.77 -8.07
CA LEU A 173 -9.68 -7.03 -9.46
C LEU A 173 -10.25 -8.34 -10.01
N PHE A 174 -10.61 -9.26 -9.12
CA PHE A 174 -11.17 -10.58 -9.44
C PHE A 174 -12.58 -10.79 -8.87
N ASN A 175 -13.35 -9.71 -8.65
CA ASN A 175 -14.71 -9.80 -8.09
C ASN A 175 -15.65 -10.72 -8.90
N ASP A 176 -15.51 -10.76 -10.21
CA ASP A 176 -16.34 -11.63 -11.08
C ASP A 176 -16.13 -13.12 -10.80
N GLU A 177 -14.92 -13.50 -10.38
CA GLU A 177 -14.60 -14.87 -9.96
C GLU A 177 -15.14 -15.18 -8.56
N PHE A 178 -15.20 -14.16 -7.70
CA PHE A 178 -15.54 -14.24 -6.29
C PHE A 178 -14.61 -15.19 -5.49
N TYR A 179 -14.97 -15.43 -4.20
CA TYR A 179 -14.21 -16.29 -3.31
C TYR A 179 -14.16 -17.74 -3.81
N PRO A 180 -13.01 -18.44 -3.78
CA PRO A 180 -11.75 -18.09 -3.10
C PRO A 180 -10.69 -17.40 -3.97
N PHE A 181 -11.03 -16.64 -4.98
CA PHE A 181 -10.12 -15.81 -5.78
C PHE A 181 -8.89 -16.58 -6.33
N ARG A 182 -9.11 -17.68 -7.02
CA ARG A 182 -8.04 -18.54 -7.55
C ARG A 182 -7.11 -17.81 -8.51
N SER A 183 -7.65 -16.87 -9.28
CA SER A 183 -6.84 -16.04 -10.18
C SER A 183 -5.95 -15.07 -9.42
N ALA A 184 -6.39 -14.56 -8.25
CA ALA A 184 -5.53 -13.77 -7.38
C ALA A 184 -4.37 -14.62 -6.82
N VAL A 185 -4.62 -15.88 -6.42
CA VAL A 185 -3.57 -16.79 -5.96
C VAL A 185 -2.56 -17.07 -7.07
N ARG A 186 -3.01 -17.32 -8.30
CA ARG A 186 -2.11 -17.48 -9.46
C ARG A 186 -1.27 -16.24 -9.71
N ALA A 187 -1.87 -15.06 -9.66
CA ALA A 187 -1.15 -13.80 -9.85
C ALA A 187 -0.08 -13.56 -8.76
N ILE A 188 -0.37 -13.93 -7.51
CA ILE A 188 0.61 -13.87 -6.41
C ILE A 188 1.78 -14.81 -6.69
N ASN A 189 1.53 -16.06 -7.13
CA ASN A 189 2.60 -16.99 -7.50
C ASN A 189 3.41 -16.48 -8.70
N GLU A 190 2.76 -15.97 -9.75
CA GLU A 190 3.46 -15.41 -10.92
C GLU A 190 4.36 -14.22 -10.54
N ALA A 191 3.91 -13.35 -9.63
CA ALA A 191 4.73 -12.27 -9.12
C ALA A 191 5.90 -12.80 -8.28
N ALA A 192 5.66 -13.81 -7.43
CA ALA A 192 6.71 -14.43 -6.63
C ALA A 192 7.77 -15.14 -7.49
N ASP A 193 7.38 -15.74 -8.62
CA ASP A 193 8.33 -16.31 -9.59
C ASP A 193 9.26 -15.25 -10.20
N LEU A 194 8.80 -13.98 -10.28
CA LEU A 194 9.59 -12.88 -10.83
C LEU A 194 10.54 -12.26 -9.80
N VAL A 195 10.09 -12.09 -8.55
CA VAL A 195 10.80 -11.26 -7.57
C VAL A 195 10.99 -11.90 -6.18
N GLY A 196 10.40 -13.06 -5.91
CA GLY A 196 10.40 -13.72 -4.61
C GLY A 196 9.26 -13.26 -3.70
N PHE A 197 8.83 -14.15 -2.78
CA PHE A 197 7.80 -13.81 -1.79
C PHE A 197 8.23 -12.76 -0.79
N GLU A 198 9.52 -12.61 -0.54
CA GLU A 198 10.12 -11.59 0.33
C GLU A 198 9.91 -10.16 -0.18
N LYS A 199 9.47 -9.99 -1.42
CA LYS A 199 9.18 -8.70 -2.05
C LYS A 199 7.71 -8.34 -2.09
N LEU A 200 6.83 -9.23 -1.65
CA LEU A 200 5.39 -9.08 -1.78
C LEU A 200 4.74 -8.85 -0.41
N MET A 201 3.86 -7.87 -0.31
CA MET A 201 3.10 -7.55 0.89
C MET A 201 1.60 -7.58 0.60
N TRP A 202 0.81 -8.11 1.53
CA TRP A 202 -0.63 -8.00 1.46
C TRP A 202 -1.11 -6.60 1.85
N GLY A 203 -2.10 -6.09 1.13
CA GLY A 203 -2.89 -4.93 1.47
C GLY A 203 -4.36 -5.16 1.12
N SER A 204 -5.25 -4.57 1.90
CA SER A 204 -6.69 -4.81 1.78
C SER A 204 -7.41 -3.86 0.84
N ASP A 205 -6.87 -2.65 0.63
CA ASP A 205 -7.60 -1.53 0.01
C ASP A 205 -8.95 -1.24 0.72
N TYR A 206 -8.93 -1.32 2.08
CA TYR A 206 -10.07 -0.92 2.89
C TYR A 206 -10.24 0.63 2.81
N PRO A 207 -11.45 1.17 2.66
CA PRO A 207 -12.77 0.50 2.79
C PRO A 207 -13.32 -0.07 1.48
N ARG A 208 -12.70 0.13 0.33
CA ARG A 208 -13.22 -0.34 -0.96
C ARG A 208 -13.54 -1.83 -0.96
N THR A 209 -12.65 -2.63 -0.42
CA THR A 209 -12.81 -4.10 -0.37
C THR A 209 -14.10 -4.53 0.33
N ILE A 210 -14.51 -3.86 1.42
CA ILE A 210 -15.72 -4.24 2.16
C ILE A 210 -17.05 -3.86 1.46
N THR A 211 -16.98 -3.24 0.31
CA THR A 211 -18.17 -3.02 -0.52
C THR A 211 -18.64 -4.30 -1.21
N ALA A 212 -17.79 -5.31 -1.31
CA ALA A 212 -18.09 -6.58 -1.99
C ALA A 212 -17.92 -7.82 -1.10
N ILE A 213 -16.98 -7.80 -0.15
CA ILE A 213 -16.63 -8.93 0.71
C ILE A 213 -16.35 -8.45 2.14
N THR A 214 -16.30 -9.38 3.11
CA THR A 214 -15.87 -9.01 4.46
C THR A 214 -14.36 -8.71 4.50
N TYR A 215 -13.94 -7.90 5.48
CA TYR A 215 -12.51 -7.59 5.64
C TYR A 215 -11.66 -8.87 5.79
N LYS A 216 -12.13 -9.87 6.54
CA LYS A 216 -11.47 -11.17 6.69
C LYS A 216 -11.30 -11.90 5.36
N MET A 217 -12.30 -11.89 4.49
CA MET A 217 -12.21 -12.56 3.18
C MET A 217 -11.13 -11.97 2.28
N SER A 218 -10.69 -10.72 2.51
CA SER A 218 -9.65 -10.08 1.69
C SER A 218 -8.27 -10.77 1.80
N TYR A 219 -8.04 -11.60 2.82
CA TYR A 219 -6.81 -12.36 3.00
C TYR A 219 -7.02 -13.86 3.27
N ASP A 220 -8.21 -14.27 3.72
CA ASP A 220 -8.51 -15.65 4.13
C ASP A 220 -8.29 -16.66 2.98
N PHE A 221 -8.52 -16.22 1.74
CA PHE A 221 -8.24 -17.02 0.55
C PHE A 221 -6.76 -17.41 0.43
N VAL A 222 -5.83 -16.56 0.88
CA VAL A 222 -4.40 -16.84 0.94
C VAL A 222 -4.12 -17.91 2.00
N ILE A 223 -4.68 -17.74 3.21
CA ILE A 223 -4.51 -18.71 4.30
C ILE A 223 -5.00 -20.10 3.88
N LYS A 224 -6.18 -20.18 3.24
CA LYS A 224 -6.82 -21.44 2.83
C LYS A 224 -6.27 -22.03 1.55
N SER A 225 -5.48 -21.29 0.79
CA SER A 225 -4.89 -21.80 -0.45
C SER A 225 -3.95 -22.96 -0.17
N LYS A 226 -4.08 -24.03 -0.97
CA LYS A 226 -3.15 -25.16 -1.01
C LYS A 226 -2.02 -24.93 -2.03
N GLU A 227 -2.08 -23.87 -2.83
CA GLU A 227 -1.12 -23.52 -3.86
C GLU A 227 0.00 -22.62 -3.32
N LEU A 228 -0.07 -22.20 -2.06
CA LEU A 228 0.91 -21.38 -1.38
C LEU A 228 1.50 -22.12 -0.19
N GLU A 229 2.82 -22.12 -0.07
CA GLU A 229 3.52 -22.69 1.08
C GLU A 229 3.30 -21.85 2.34
N GLU A 230 3.32 -22.48 3.52
CA GLU A 230 3.08 -21.79 4.81
C GLU A 230 4.10 -20.67 5.07
N ARG A 231 5.36 -20.83 4.64
CA ARG A 231 6.37 -19.78 4.74
C ARG A 231 6.02 -18.57 3.86
N SER A 232 5.59 -18.81 2.64
CA SER A 232 5.16 -17.79 1.68
C SER A 232 3.95 -17.00 2.19
N LYS A 233 2.96 -17.69 2.75
CA LYS A 233 1.80 -17.06 3.39
C LYS A 233 2.19 -16.09 4.50
N LYS A 234 3.09 -16.49 5.41
CA LYS A 234 3.56 -15.66 6.51
C LYS A 234 4.30 -14.42 6.03
N LEU A 235 5.17 -14.55 5.04
CA LEU A 235 5.88 -13.44 4.42
C LEU A 235 4.88 -12.44 3.83
N PHE A 236 3.99 -12.93 2.95
CA PHE A 236 3.03 -12.11 2.24
C PHE A 236 2.03 -11.41 3.17
N LEU A 237 1.47 -12.14 4.16
CA LEU A 237 0.40 -11.62 5.02
C LEU A 237 0.86 -10.67 6.14
N GLY A 238 2.17 -10.59 6.42
CA GLY A 238 2.56 -9.64 7.48
C GLY A 238 4.05 -9.53 7.77
N GLU A 239 4.86 -10.59 7.69
CA GLU A 239 6.28 -10.50 8.08
C GLU A 239 7.05 -9.47 7.24
N ASN A 240 6.79 -9.41 5.92
CA ASN A 240 7.42 -8.44 5.03
C ASN A 240 7.02 -7.01 5.38
N ALA A 241 5.73 -6.73 5.55
CA ALA A 241 5.23 -5.41 5.91
C ALA A 241 5.75 -4.98 7.29
N LYS A 242 5.74 -5.91 8.28
CA LYS A 242 6.31 -5.67 9.60
C LYS A 242 7.76 -5.23 9.53
N ALA A 243 8.58 -5.94 8.76
CA ALA A 243 10.01 -5.62 8.59
C ALA A 243 10.21 -4.33 7.81
N PHE A 244 9.46 -4.13 6.72
CA PHE A 244 9.59 -2.97 5.85
C PHE A 244 9.21 -1.67 6.54
N TYR A 245 8.06 -1.60 7.22
CA TYR A 245 7.58 -0.41 7.92
C TYR A 245 8.11 -0.29 9.35
N GLY A 246 8.72 -1.36 9.89
CA GLY A 246 9.35 -1.33 11.20
C GLY A 246 8.39 -1.44 12.37
N PHE A 247 7.26 -2.12 12.23
CA PHE A 247 6.34 -2.39 13.34
C PHE A 247 7.01 -3.24 14.42
N LYS A 248 6.94 -2.79 15.67
CA LYS A 248 7.62 -3.46 16.82
C LYS A 248 6.64 -4.02 17.84
N ASN A 249 5.69 -3.22 18.29
CA ASN A 249 4.80 -3.51 19.41
C ASN A 249 3.40 -3.90 18.91
N LEU A 250 3.32 -4.95 18.09
CA LEU A 250 2.01 -5.41 17.62
C LEU A 250 1.21 -5.99 18.79
N PRO A 251 -0.08 -5.60 18.96
CA PRO A 251 -0.90 -6.15 20.00
C PRO A 251 -1.20 -7.62 19.78
N GLU A 252 -1.28 -8.38 20.85
CA GLU A 252 -1.90 -9.70 20.83
C GLU A 252 -3.42 -9.51 20.77
N LEU A 253 -4.04 -9.99 19.68
CA LEU A 253 -5.47 -9.89 19.48
C LEU A 253 -6.15 -11.19 19.92
N PRO A 254 -7.17 -11.11 20.81
CA PRO A 254 -7.87 -12.31 21.27
C PRO A 254 -8.64 -12.94 20.10
N TYR A 255 -8.47 -14.23 19.92
CA TYR A 255 -9.32 -15.00 19.00
C TYR A 255 -10.75 -15.00 19.52
N ILE A 256 -11.67 -14.51 18.70
CA ILE A 256 -13.10 -14.54 19.00
C ILE A 256 -13.69 -15.78 18.34
N LYS A 257 -14.04 -16.77 19.16
CA LYS A 257 -14.69 -17.98 18.68
C LYS A 257 -16.05 -17.63 18.09
N ASN A 258 -16.27 -17.99 16.83
CA ASN A 258 -17.58 -17.87 16.20
C ASN A 258 -18.54 -18.92 16.79
N MET A 259 -19.84 -18.58 16.88
CA MET A 259 -20.84 -19.50 17.42
C MET A 259 -21.06 -20.76 16.56
N SER A 260 -20.44 -20.82 15.38
CA SER A 260 -20.49 -21.95 14.46
C SER A 260 -19.30 -22.92 14.59
N GLU A 261 -18.40 -22.72 15.54
CA GLU A 261 -17.25 -23.60 15.79
C GLU A 261 -17.54 -24.58 16.94
#